data_a1b235c550c503b385a4f8af6494444f
#
_entry.id   a1b235c550c503b385a4f8af6494444f
#
_cell.length_a   1.000
_cell.length_b   1.000
_cell.length_c   1.000
_cell.angle_alpha   90.00
_cell.angle_beta   90.00
_cell.angle_gamma   90.00
#
_symmetry.space_group_name_H-M   'P 1'
#
loop_
_entity.id
_entity.type
_entity.pdbx_description
1 polymer ?
#
loop_
_entity_poly.entity_id
_entity_poly.type
_entity_poly.pdbx_seq_one_letter_code
_entity_poly.pdbx_strand_id
1 'polypeptide(L)'
;MTSFYDLFTEYRNDFADMDAVLGDAQIIDMSAESAERRLYIKVRFPRLVSEKTLDKISEIIRDRLGLGAVKIAPVFSTSLFSDRYSGEISEWAKKNVPMANGFFVDCKYDFSEDEIKIELMHGGKQILEDVGAQNLISKMLRERFGVSKELSFVQRDDYDARDDISAAQKKIDSMAPKAAPVKSGSSRSFDPVKEDDTPKEHIVKEGIPYYLESVKPIFGSNIRSQPIKIVEIPLPAVG
;
A
#
# COMPACT_ATOMS: atom_id res chain seq x y z
N MET A 1 19.79 -28.96 1.93
CA MET A 1 19.29 -27.85 1.11
C MET A 1 18.81 -28.44 -0.19
N THR A 2 17.61 -28.11 -0.62
CA THR A 2 16.97 -28.65 -1.82
C THR A 2 16.92 -27.55 -2.86
N SER A 3 17.22 -27.85 -4.14
CA SER A 3 17.05 -26.85 -5.20
C SER A 3 15.59 -26.42 -5.29
N PHE A 4 15.35 -25.18 -5.66
CA PHE A 4 13.98 -24.68 -5.85
C PHE A 4 13.22 -25.54 -6.89
N TYR A 5 13.88 -25.89 -7.99
CA TYR A 5 13.27 -26.70 -9.05
C TYR A 5 13.15 -28.17 -8.73
N ASP A 6 13.86 -28.71 -7.75
CA ASP A 6 13.65 -30.09 -7.31
C ASP A 6 12.27 -30.25 -6.65
N LEU A 7 11.82 -29.19 -5.94
CA LEU A 7 10.50 -29.18 -5.31
C LEU A 7 9.38 -28.78 -6.27
N PHE A 8 9.66 -27.86 -7.18
CA PHE A 8 8.67 -27.28 -8.12
C PHE A 8 8.92 -27.72 -9.56
N THR A 9 9.41 -28.94 -9.78
CA THR A 9 9.76 -29.48 -11.11
C THR A 9 8.59 -29.40 -12.10
N GLU A 10 7.39 -29.76 -11.66
CA GLU A 10 6.18 -29.76 -12.50
C GLU A 10 5.77 -28.36 -12.97
N TYR A 11 6.16 -27.32 -12.24
CA TYR A 11 5.79 -25.94 -12.53
C TYR A 11 6.91 -25.13 -13.17
N ARG A 12 8.00 -25.76 -13.60
CA ARG A 12 9.18 -25.09 -14.16
C ARG A 12 8.84 -24.16 -15.32
N ASN A 13 7.91 -24.54 -16.17
CA ASN A 13 7.48 -23.73 -17.31
C ASN A 13 6.78 -22.44 -16.89
N ASP A 14 6.11 -22.43 -15.74
CA ASP A 14 5.43 -21.25 -15.22
C ASP A 14 6.44 -20.19 -14.71
N PHE A 15 7.66 -20.62 -14.42
CA PHE A 15 8.76 -19.79 -13.95
C PHE A 15 9.80 -19.46 -15.04
N ALA A 16 9.50 -19.73 -16.31
CA ALA A 16 10.46 -19.57 -17.42
C ALA A 16 11.10 -18.17 -17.45
N ASP A 17 10.31 -17.11 -17.24
CA ASP A 17 10.79 -15.72 -17.19
C ASP A 17 11.73 -15.44 -15.98
N MET A 18 11.73 -16.31 -14.98
CA MET A 18 12.47 -16.19 -13.73
C MET A 18 13.56 -17.26 -13.57
N ASP A 19 13.81 -18.05 -14.60
CA ASP A 19 14.79 -19.16 -14.57
C ASP A 19 16.20 -18.65 -14.17
N ALA A 20 16.58 -17.48 -14.63
CA ALA A 20 17.85 -16.83 -14.26
C ALA A 20 17.97 -16.55 -12.74
N VAL A 21 16.87 -16.44 -12.02
CA VAL A 21 16.81 -16.15 -10.58
C VAL A 21 16.64 -17.45 -9.79
N LEU A 22 15.83 -18.38 -10.30
CA LEU A 22 15.42 -19.59 -9.60
C LEU A 22 16.32 -20.80 -9.88
N GLY A 23 17.08 -20.79 -10.99
CA GLY A 23 17.91 -21.92 -11.39
C GLY A 23 18.91 -22.38 -10.31
N ASP A 24 19.53 -21.43 -9.64
CA ASP A 24 20.49 -21.67 -8.56
C ASP A 24 19.93 -21.38 -7.15
N ALA A 25 18.60 -21.12 -7.06
CA ALA A 25 17.95 -20.84 -5.79
C ALA A 25 17.80 -22.14 -4.95
N GLN A 26 18.01 -22.00 -3.65
CA GLN A 26 17.98 -23.13 -2.70
C GLN A 26 16.95 -22.89 -1.62
N ILE A 27 16.09 -23.86 -1.39
CA ILE A 27 15.15 -23.85 -0.27
C ILE A 27 15.91 -24.21 1.00
N ILE A 28 15.88 -23.29 1.98
CA ILE A 28 16.53 -23.47 3.28
C ILE A 28 15.55 -24.09 4.27
N ASP A 29 14.31 -23.59 4.25
CA ASP A 29 13.27 -23.98 5.18
C ASP A 29 11.90 -23.81 4.53
N MET A 30 10.95 -24.62 4.95
CA MET A 30 9.58 -24.57 4.47
C MET A 30 8.63 -24.99 5.59
N SER A 31 7.59 -24.21 5.83
CA SER A 31 6.54 -24.55 6.77
C SER A 31 5.17 -24.29 6.18
N ALA A 32 4.21 -25.18 6.47
CA ALA A 32 2.84 -25.06 6.02
C ALA A 32 1.89 -24.99 7.19
N GLU A 33 0.95 -24.05 7.13
CA GLU A 33 -0.15 -23.88 8.07
C GLU A 33 -1.44 -24.35 7.40
N SER A 34 -1.82 -25.59 7.69
CA SER A 34 -2.92 -26.27 7.00
C SER A 34 -4.27 -25.60 7.23
N ALA A 35 -4.54 -25.11 8.44
CA ALA A 35 -5.82 -24.48 8.79
C ALA A 35 -6.12 -23.23 7.93
N GLU A 36 -5.10 -22.44 7.63
CA GLU A 36 -5.23 -21.22 6.84
C GLU A 36 -4.75 -21.39 5.39
N ARG A 37 -4.33 -22.59 5.03
CA ARG A 37 -3.76 -22.93 3.71
C ARG A 37 -2.63 -22.00 3.34
N ARG A 38 -1.75 -21.69 4.32
CA ARG A 38 -0.59 -20.82 4.13
C ARG A 38 0.68 -21.64 3.97
N LEU A 39 1.57 -21.13 3.12
CA LEU A 39 2.89 -21.72 2.90
C LEU A 39 3.96 -20.63 3.08
N TYR A 40 4.95 -20.93 3.92
CA TYR A 40 6.12 -20.09 4.14
C TYR A 40 7.34 -20.80 3.59
N ILE A 41 8.08 -20.16 2.71
CA ILE A 41 9.26 -20.74 2.07
C ILE A 41 10.43 -19.77 2.29
N LYS A 42 11.49 -20.26 2.92
CA LYS A 42 12.74 -19.53 3.06
C LYS A 42 13.70 -19.96 1.97
N VAL A 43 14.07 -19.06 1.08
CA VAL A 43 14.85 -19.35 -0.13
C VAL A 43 16.12 -18.54 -0.14
N ARG A 44 17.25 -19.20 -0.36
CA ARG A 44 18.54 -18.56 -0.61
C ARG A 44 18.67 -18.30 -2.10
N PHE A 45 18.88 -17.03 -2.45
CA PHE A 45 19.12 -16.60 -3.82
C PHE A 45 20.59 -16.23 -4.02
N PRO A 46 21.19 -16.61 -5.16
CA PRO A 46 22.59 -16.27 -5.49
C PRO A 46 22.76 -14.81 -5.90
N ARG A 47 21.68 -14.11 -6.20
CA ARG A 47 21.64 -12.69 -6.62
C ARG A 47 20.45 -11.97 -6.00
N LEU A 48 20.45 -10.65 -6.04
CA LEU A 48 19.32 -9.84 -5.57
C LEU A 48 18.07 -10.11 -6.41
N VAL A 49 16.96 -10.19 -5.74
CA VAL A 49 15.64 -10.39 -6.33
C VAL A 49 14.72 -9.27 -5.86
N SER A 50 13.99 -8.69 -6.79
CA SER A 50 13.07 -7.59 -6.46
C SER A 50 11.83 -8.09 -5.72
N GLU A 51 11.22 -7.21 -4.91
CA GLU A 51 9.96 -7.49 -4.22
C GLU A 51 8.87 -7.92 -5.20
N LYS A 52 8.80 -7.29 -6.37
CA LYS A 52 7.85 -7.64 -7.43
C LYS A 52 8.04 -9.06 -7.96
N THR A 53 9.30 -9.49 -8.09
CA THR A 53 9.60 -10.85 -8.54
C THR A 53 9.23 -11.87 -7.46
N LEU A 54 9.50 -11.57 -6.19
CA LEU A 54 9.09 -12.42 -5.06
C LEU A 54 7.57 -12.57 -4.98
N ASP A 55 6.82 -11.48 -5.18
CA ASP A 55 5.36 -11.51 -5.23
C ASP A 55 4.88 -12.42 -6.39
N LYS A 56 5.44 -12.24 -7.59
CA LYS A 56 5.07 -13.06 -8.75
C LYS A 56 5.32 -14.54 -8.53
N ILE A 57 6.45 -14.90 -7.92
CA ILE A 57 6.75 -16.29 -7.56
C ILE A 57 5.73 -16.82 -6.54
N SER A 58 5.41 -16.01 -5.52
CA SER A 58 4.43 -16.35 -4.50
C SER A 58 3.03 -16.57 -5.09
N GLU A 59 2.62 -15.75 -6.04
CA GLU A 59 1.34 -15.85 -6.75
C GLU A 59 1.27 -17.13 -7.58
N ILE A 60 2.30 -17.45 -8.37
CA ILE A 60 2.35 -18.67 -9.17
C ILE A 60 2.22 -19.92 -8.27
N ILE A 61 2.98 -19.96 -7.18
CA ILE A 61 2.91 -21.11 -6.24
C ILE A 61 1.53 -21.19 -5.60
N ARG A 62 0.98 -20.06 -5.15
CA ARG A 62 -0.36 -19.99 -4.54
C ARG A 62 -1.41 -20.57 -5.48
N ASP A 63 -1.41 -20.12 -6.73
CA ASP A 63 -2.42 -20.48 -7.71
C ASP A 63 -2.29 -21.94 -8.15
N ARG A 64 -1.06 -22.43 -8.35
CA ARG A 64 -0.81 -23.83 -8.75
C ARG A 64 -1.12 -24.82 -7.65
N LEU A 65 -0.84 -24.50 -6.41
CA LEU A 65 -1.13 -25.37 -5.26
C LEU A 65 -2.52 -25.10 -4.66
N GLY A 66 -3.26 -24.11 -5.16
CA GLY A 66 -4.57 -23.75 -4.66
C GLY A 66 -4.53 -23.29 -3.20
N LEU A 67 -3.49 -22.58 -2.77
CA LEU A 67 -3.30 -22.13 -1.39
C LEU A 67 -4.02 -20.81 -1.13
N GLY A 68 -4.26 -20.49 0.14
CA GLY A 68 -4.79 -19.19 0.57
C GLY A 68 -3.73 -18.10 0.47
N ALA A 69 -2.51 -18.40 0.90
CA ALA A 69 -1.39 -17.45 0.82
C ALA A 69 -0.05 -18.21 0.72
N VAL A 70 0.91 -17.60 0.03
CA VAL A 70 2.30 -18.05 -0.02
C VAL A 70 3.19 -16.87 0.31
N LYS A 71 4.16 -17.06 1.20
CA LYS A 71 5.15 -16.05 1.57
C LYS A 71 6.54 -16.60 1.32
N ILE A 72 7.31 -15.90 0.48
CA ILE A 72 8.72 -16.21 0.25
C ILE A 72 9.57 -15.26 1.09
N ALA A 73 10.44 -15.84 1.92
CA ALA A 73 11.43 -15.12 2.69
C ALA A 73 12.80 -15.28 2.01
N PRO A 74 13.27 -14.25 1.28
CA PRO A 74 14.54 -14.34 0.59
C PRO A 74 15.70 -14.22 1.57
N VAL A 75 16.78 -14.98 1.32
CA VAL A 75 18.06 -14.88 2.00
C VAL A 75 19.15 -14.66 0.96
N PHE A 76 19.97 -13.68 1.18
CA PHE A 76 21.08 -13.28 0.31
C PHE A 76 22.42 -13.41 1.03
N SER A 77 23.48 -13.50 0.26
CA SER A 77 24.82 -13.30 0.83
C SER A 77 24.98 -11.87 1.31
N THR A 78 25.64 -11.67 2.45
CA THR A 78 25.97 -10.33 2.97
C THR A 78 26.76 -9.49 1.95
N SER A 79 27.57 -10.12 1.09
CA SER A 79 28.32 -9.47 0.02
C SER A 79 27.44 -8.80 -1.06
N LEU A 80 26.17 -9.17 -1.15
CA LEU A 80 25.22 -8.55 -2.09
C LEU A 80 24.55 -7.30 -1.52
N PHE A 81 24.72 -7.04 -0.22
CA PHE A 81 24.16 -5.86 0.39
C PHE A 81 24.94 -4.61 -0.04
N SER A 82 24.25 -3.69 -0.69
CA SER A 82 24.81 -2.43 -1.17
C SER A 82 23.72 -1.35 -1.25
N ASP A 83 24.13 -0.13 -1.57
CA ASP A 83 23.25 1.02 -1.84
C ASP A 83 22.17 0.75 -2.91
N ARG A 84 22.47 -0.14 -3.85
CA ARG A 84 21.52 -0.57 -4.90
C ARG A 84 20.26 -1.24 -4.33
N TYR A 85 20.30 -1.70 -3.09
CA TYR A 85 19.16 -2.31 -2.43
C TYR A 85 18.18 -1.29 -1.83
N SER A 86 18.48 0.00 -1.88
CA SER A 86 17.64 1.09 -1.36
C SER A 86 16.21 1.07 -1.88
N GLY A 87 16.04 0.88 -3.20
CA GLY A 87 14.72 0.76 -3.82
C GLY A 87 13.89 -0.40 -3.25
N GLU A 88 14.52 -1.54 -3.01
CA GLU A 88 13.84 -2.71 -2.44
C GLU A 88 13.48 -2.52 -0.97
N ILE A 89 14.29 -1.76 -0.21
CA ILE A 89 13.93 -1.36 1.17
C ILE A 89 12.65 -0.51 1.14
N SER A 90 12.57 0.47 0.22
CA SER A 90 11.38 1.30 0.05
C SER A 90 10.14 0.47 -0.31
N GLU A 91 10.26 -0.42 -1.31
CA GLU A 91 9.14 -1.25 -1.76
C GLU A 91 8.67 -2.22 -0.67
N TRP A 92 9.61 -2.82 0.06
CA TRP A 92 9.29 -3.67 1.19
C TRP A 92 8.61 -2.88 2.33
N ALA A 93 9.13 -1.70 2.66
CA ALA A 93 8.59 -0.86 3.71
C ALA A 93 7.16 -0.41 3.41
N LYS A 94 6.86 0.00 2.18
CA LYS A 94 5.51 0.35 1.74
C LYS A 94 4.49 -0.76 1.97
N LYS A 95 4.91 -2.02 1.87
CA LYS A 95 4.03 -3.19 2.05
C LYS A 95 3.91 -3.64 3.51
N ASN A 96 4.98 -3.56 4.26
CA ASN A 96 5.09 -4.24 5.55
C ASN A 96 5.10 -3.32 6.76
N VAL A 97 5.32 -2.01 6.58
CA VAL A 97 5.29 -1.03 7.65
C VAL A 97 3.92 -0.34 7.65
N PRO A 98 3.17 -0.38 8.77
CA PRO A 98 1.90 0.31 8.86
C PRO A 98 2.02 1.81 8.55
N MET A 99 1.06 2.35 7.83
CA MET A 99 0.97 3.77 7.47
C MET A 99 2.14 4.34 6.64
N ALA A 100 3.09 3.50 6.20
CA ALA A 100 4.32 3.96 5.54
C ALA A 100 4.16 4.31 4.05
N ASN A 101 3.05 3.94 3.42
CA ASN A 101 2.91 3.88 1.96
C ASN A 101 3.28 5.18 1.22
N GLY A 102 3.03 6.35 1.78
CA GLY A 102 3.37 7.64 1.17
C GLY A 102 4.78 8.16 1.52
N PHE A 103 5.33 7.77 2.65
CA PHE A 103 6.56 8.37 3.19
C PHE A 103 7.85 7.88 2.53
N PHE A 104 7.83 6.69 1.93
CA PHE A 104 8.98 6.10 1.23
C PHE A 104 9.01 6.44 -0.27
N VAL A 105 8.32 7.48 -0.70
CA VAL A 105 8.40 7.99 -2.07
C VAL A 105 9.59 8.96 -2.15
N ASP A 106 10.41 8.80 -3.18
CA ASP A 106 11.58 9.66 -3.49
C ASP A 106 12.59 9.81 -2.33
N CYS A 107 12.61 8.86 -1.38
CA CYS A 107 13.56 8.86 -0.28
C CYS A 107 15.00 8.74 -0.78
N LYS A 108 15.91 9.43 -0.09
CA LYS A 108 17.34 9.26 -0.28
C LYS A 108 17.91 8.39 0.82
N TYR A 109 18.90 7.61 0.46
CA TYR A 109 19.57 6.68 1.35
C TYR A 109 21.05 7.03 1.44
N ASP A 110 21.55 7.10 2.65
CA ASP A 110 22.98 7.22 2.94
C ASP A 110 23.43 5.97 3.72
N PHE A 111 24.30 5.18 3.10
CA PHE A 111 24.81 3.93 3.63
C PHE A 111 26.20 4.15 4.19
N SER A 112 26.34 4.15 5.50
CA SER A 112 27.62 4.11 6.18
C SER A 112 27.95 2.70 6.67
N GLU A 113 29.09 2.52 7.29
CA GLU A 113 29.56 1.22 7.76
C GLU A 113 28.61 0.62 8.80
N ASP A 114 28.13 1.42 9.75
CA ASP A 114 27.31 0.98 10.87
C ASP A 114 25.85 1.45 10.81
N GLU A 115 25.56 2.44 9.98
CA GLU A 115 24.26 3.11 9.95
C GLU A 115 23.70 3.22 8.53
N ILE A 116 22.39 3.24 8.43
CA ILE A 116 21.62 3.60 7.23
C ILE A 116 20.73 4.78 7.59
N LYS A 117 20.98 5.94 6.96
CA LYS A 117 20.12 7.10 7.08
C LYS A 117 19.13 7.15 5.92
N ILE A 118 17.86 7.32 6.24
CA ILE A 118 16.80 7.47 5.24
C ILE A 118 16.25 8.89 5.34
N GLU A 119 16.54 9.71 4.35
CA GLU A 119 16.02 11.07 4.23
C GLU A 119 14.63 11.02 3.63
N LEU A 120 13.64 11.43 4.41
CA LEU A 120 12.23 11.46 4.02
C LEU A 120 11.92 12.80 3.34
N MET A 121 11.47 12.74 2.08
CA MET A 121 11.20 13.94 1.28
C MET A 121 9.83 14.54 1.58
N HIS A 122 8.88 13.73 2.05
CA HIS A 122 7.47 14.09 2.27
C HIS A 122 7.07 14.05 3.76
N GLY A 123 8.02 14.26 4.65
CA GLY A 123 7.77 14.23 6.09
C GLY A 123 7.51 12.84 6.65
N GLY A 124 6.82 12.76 7.78
CA GLY A 124 6.37 11.49 8.37
C GLY A 124 7.36 10.82 9.31
N LYS A 125 8.50 11.45 9.64
CA LYS A 125 9.51 10.91 10.55
C LYS A 125 8.90 10.41 11.85
N GLN A 126 8.15 11.27 12.56
CA GLN A 126 7.54 10.92 13.85
C GLN A 126 6.60 9.72 13.72
N ILE A 127 5.78 9.67 12.67
CA ILE A 127 4.83 8.57 12.43
C ILE A 127 5.59 7.25 12.23
N LEU A 128 6.66 7.27 11.44
CA LEU A 128 7.46 6.07 11.18
C LEU A 128 8.23 5.60 12.43
N GLU A 129 8.68 6.52 13.27
CA GLU A 129 9.30 6.22 14.56
C GLU A 129 8.28 5.59 15.53
N ASP A 130 7.09 6.19 15.63
CA ASP A 130 6.01 5.72 16.51
C ASP A 130 5.52 4.29 16.16
N VAL A 131 5.49 3.96 14.87
CA VAL A 131 5.13 2.59 14.42
C VAL A 131 6.31 1.62 14.45
N GLY A 132 7.49 2.07 14.86
CA GLY A 132 8.68 1.23 14.98
C GLY A 132 9.27 0.79 13.63
N ALA A 133 9.10 1.59 12.58
CA ALA A 133 9.56 1.27 11.23
C ALA A 133 11.06 0.94 11.16
N GLN A 134 11.88 1.63 11.94
CA GLN A 134 13.32 1.37 12.05
C GLN A 134 13.61 -0.08 12.45
N ASN A 135 12.93 -0.56 13.50
CA ASN A 135 13.10 -1.92 14.00
C ASN A 135 12.62 -2.97 12.98
N LEU A 136 11.52 -2.69 12.29
CA LEU A 136 10.98 -3.59 11.26
C LEU A 136 11.93 -3.71 10.07
N ILE A 137 12.47 -2.60 9.57
CA ILE A 137 13.42 -2.59 8.45
C ILE A 137 14.76 -3.22 8.88
N SER A 138 15.29 -2.89 10.06
CA SER A 138 16.53 -3.50 10.57
C SER A 138 16.37 -5.01 10.76
N LYS A 139 15.22 -5.47 11.24
CA LYS A 139 14.91 -6.90 11.34
C LYS A 139 14.90 -7.56 9.95
N MET A 140 14.26 -6.95 8.98
CA MET A 140 14.23 -7.44 7.60
C MET A 140 15.64 -7.55 7.01
N LEU A 141 16.51 -6.55 7.19
CA LEU A 141 17.88 -6.58 6.70
C LEU A 141 18.71 -7.69 7.37
N ARG A 142 18.51 -7.91 8.66
CA ARG A 142 19.15 -9.00 9.39
C ARG A 142 18.69 -10.37 8.90
N GLU A 143 17.38 -10.54 8.67
CA GLU A 143 16.83 -11.80 8.19
C GLU A 143 17.26 -12.13 6.76
N ARG A 144 17.38 -11.10 5.89
CA ARG A 144 17.72 -11.28 4.48
C ARG A 144 19.22 -11.38 4.22
N PHE A 145 20.03 -10.58 4.87
CA PHE A 145 21.47 -10.44 4.61
C PHE A 145 22.38 -10.83 5.79
N GLY A 146 21.80 -11.05 6.96
CA GLY A 146 22.60 -11.19 8.18
C GLY A 146 23.28 -9.88 8.63
N VAL A 147 22.83 -8.74 8.10
CA VAL A 147 23.40 -7.41 8.38
C VAL A 147 22.68 -6.78 9.56
N SER A 148 23.45 -6.30 10.54
CA SER A 148 22.93 -5.51 11.67
C SER A 148 23.47 -4.09 11.56
N LYS A 149 22.63 -3.18 11.04
CA LYS A 149 22.94 -1.76 10.94
C LYS A 149 21.90 -0.96 11.71
N GLU A 150 22.33 0.13 12.32
CA GLU A 150 21.42 1.11 12.89
C GLU A 150 20.70 1.83 11.76
N LEU A 151 19.41 2.14 11.95
CA LEU A 151 18.60 2.81 10.95
C LEU A 151 17.99 4.06 11.56
N SER A 152 18.20 5.19 10.91
CA SER A 152 17.63 6.46 11.33
C SER A 152 16.85 7.13 10.20
N PHE A 153 15.79 7.85 10.57
CA PHE A 153 15.04 8.71 9.66
C PHE A 153 15.47 10.16 9.84
N VAL A 154 15.78 10.80 8.73
CA VAL A 154 16.06 12.24 8.67
C VAL A 154 14.94 12.87 7.85
N GLN A 155 14.34 13.93 8.38
CA GLN A 155 13.37 14.72 7.64
C GLN A 155 14.06 15.99 7.16
N ARG A 156 13.72 16.46 5.96
CA ARG A 156 14.21 17.72 5.46
C ARG A 156 13.74 18.86 6.36
N ASP A 157 14.64 19.76 6.72
CA ASP A 157 14.34 20.91 7.59
C ASP A 157 13.42 21.92 6.90
N ASP A 158 13.42 21.96 5.57
CA ASP A 158 12.60 22.84 4.72
C ASP A 158 11.26 22.21 4.30
N TYR A 159 10.88 21.06 4.88
CA TYR A 159 9.62 20.40 4.53
C TYR A 159 8.42 21.23 5.01
N ASP A 160 7.61 21.70 4.07
CA ASP A 160 6.28 22.26 4.33
C ASP A 160 5.22 21.39 3.61
N ALA A 161 4.31 20.82 4.38
CA ALA A 161 3.21 20.00 3.86
C ALA A 161 2.32 20.77 2.85
N ARG A 162 2.33 22.11 2.89
CA ARG A 162 1.60 22.96 1.93
C ARG A 162 2.18 22.88 0.53
N ASP A 163 3.50 22.65 0.42
CA ASP A 163 4.16 22.52 -0.89
C ASP A 163 3.71 21.26 -1.61
N ASP A 164 3.59 20.14 -0.90
CA ASP A 164 3.09 18.89 -1.46
C ASP A 164 1.63 19.00 -1.91
N ILE A 165 0.78 19.66 -1.10
CA ILE A 165 -0.62 19.91 -1.45
C ILE A 165 -0.71 20.80 -2.70
N SER A 166 0.11 21.84 -2.78
CA SER A 166 0.13 22.75 -3.94
C SER A 166 0.64 22.05 -5.20
N ALA A 167 1.63 21.18 -5.07
CA ALA A 167 2.15 20.37 -6.18
C ALA A 167 1.13 19.35 -6.67
N ALA A 168 0.43 18.67 -5.75
CA ALA A 168 -0.64 17.75 -6.07
C ALA A 168 -1.81 18.47 -6.78
N GLN A 169 -2.21 19.66 -6.30
CA GLN A 169 -3.25 20.47 -6.92
C GLN A 169 -2.88 20.87 -8.35
N LYS A 170 -1.65 21.37 -8.56
CA LYS A 170 -1.16 21.71 -9.90
C LYS A 170 -1.17 20.51 -10.85
N LYS A 171 -0.85 19.34 -10.34
CA LYS A 171 -0.87 18.09 -11.13
C LYS A 171 -2.29 17.71 -11.52
N ILE A 172 -3.25 17.83 -10.60
CA ILE A 172 -4.68 17.61 -10.86
C ILE A 172 -5.18 18.61 -11.90
N ASP A 173 -4.88 19.89 -11.74
CA ASP A 173 -5.29 20.95 -12.66
C ASP A 173 -4.70 20.77 -14.06
N SER A 174 -3.47 20.23 -14.16
CA SER A 174 -2.82 19.93 -15.44
C SER A 174 -3.41 18.70 -16.13
N MET A 175 -3.99 17.77 -15.38
CA MET A 175 -4.62 16.55 -15.88
C MET A 175 -6.12 16.75 -16.15
N ALA A 176 -6.72 17.83 -15.69
CA ALA A 176 -8.11 18.16 -15.98
C ALA A 176 -8.25 18.39 -17.52
N PRO A 177 -9.17 17.71 -18.19
CA PRO A 177 -9.41 17.94 -19.60
C PRO A 177 -9.79 19.41 -19.77
N LYS A 178 -9.07 20.16 -20.62
CA LYS A 178 -9.43 21.53 -20.97
C LYS A 178 -10.87 21.52 -21.45
N ALA A 179 -11.77 22.05 -20.64
CA ALA A 179 -13.17 22.20 -21.01
C ALA A 179 -13.21 22.92 -22.37
N ALA A 180 -13.80 22.26 -23.37
CA ALA A 180 -14.02 22.91 -24.65
C ALA A 180 -14.82 24.20 -24.40
N PRO A 181 -14.51 25.29 -25.11
CA PRO A 181 -15.21 26.55 -24.91
C PRO A 181 -16.71 26.31 -25.15
N VAL A 182 -17.49 26.38 -24.09
CA VAL A 182 -18.93 26.35 -24.17
C VAL A 182 -19.33 27.61 -24.91
N LYS A 183 -19.79 27.47 -26.15
CA LYS A 183 -20.37 28.56 -26.92
C LYS A 183 -21.53 29.10 -26.10
N SER A 184 -21.39 30.31 -25.62
CA SER A 184 -22.45 31.04 -24.94
C SER A 184 -23.60 31.26 -25.95
N GLY A 185 -24.58 30.39 -25.84
CA GLY A 185 -25.80 30.50 -26.59
C GLY A 185 -26.95 30.63 -25.60
N SER A 186 -27.62 31.77 -25.68
CA SER A 186 -28.94 32.08 -25.12
C SER A 186 -29.01 32.32 -23.60
N SER A 187 -29.01 33.57 -23.27
CA SER A 187 -29.51 34.14 -22.01
C SER A 187 -30.98 33.75 -21.82
N ARG A 188 -31.22 32.71 -21.02
CA ARG A 188 -32.53 32.52 -20.40
C ARG A 188 -32.51 33.33 -19.12
N SER A 189 -33.33 34.39 -19.08
CA SER A 189 -33.65 35.12 -17.88
C SER A 189 -34.21 34.14 -16.83
N PHE A 190 -33.55 34.02 -15.72
CA PHE A 190 -34.10 33.39 -14.55
C PHE A 190 -35.01 34.42 -13.88
N ASP A 191 -36.33 34.18 -13.95
CA ASP A 191 -37.26 34.83 -13.06
C ASP A 191 -36.97 34.38 -11.62
N PRO A 192 -36.94 35.31 -10.64
CA PRO A 192 -36.68 34.98 -9.25
C PRO A 192 -37.87 34.12 -8.75
N VAL A 193 -37.60 32.87 -8.43
CA VAL A 193 -38.53 32.03 -7.71
C VAL A 193 -38.76 32.65 -6.34
N LYS A 194 -40.01 33.05 -6.07
CA LYS A 194 -40.43 33.52 -4.75
C LYS A 194 -40.13 32.42 -3.74
N GLU A 195 -39.27 32.75 -2.77
CA GLU A 195 -39.07 31.92 -1.59
C GLU A 195 -40.40 31.78 -0.84
N ASP A 196 -40.88 30.55 -0.76
CA ASP A 196 -42.02 30.20 0.03
C ASP A 196 -41.56 30.06 1.48
N ASP A 197 -41.89 31.06 2.28
CA ASP A 197 -41.48 31.25 3.68
C ASP A 197 -42.35 30.36 4.61
N THR A 198 -42.40 29.05 4.33
CA THR A 198 -42.98 28.10 5.26
C THR A 198 -41.90 27.59 6.20
N PRO A 199 -42.06 27.74 7.53
CA PRO A 199 -41.08 27.23 8.49
C PRO A 199 -41.02 25.71 8.37
N LYS A 200 -39.87 25.18 7.98
CA LYS A 200 -39.62 23.75 7.96
C LYS A 200 -39.51 23.27 9.41
N GLU A 201 -40.46 22.42 9.79
CA GLU A 201 -40.44 21.79 11.12
C GLU A 201 -39.15 20.97 11.30
N HIS A 202 -38.35 21.37 12.30
CA HIS A 202 -37.20 20.64 12.73
C HIS A 202 -37.61 19.51 13.66
N ILE A 203 -37.49 18.27 13.22
CA ILE A 203 -37.67 17.12 14.10
C ILE A 203 -36.35 16.85 14.80
N VAL A 204 -36.27 17.22 16.06
CA VAL A 204 -35.13 16.91 16.95
C VAL A 204 -35.48 15.62 17.69
N LYS A 205 -34.81 14.51 17.39
CA LYS A 205 -34.75 13.35 18.25
C LYS A 205 -33.33 13.17 18.74
N GLU A 206 -33.17 13.12 20.04
CA GLU A 206 -31.91 12.84 20.72
C GLU A 206 -30.76 13.85 20.47
N GLY A 207 -31.08 15.13 20.32
CA GLY A 207 -30.08 16.21 20.24
C GLY A 207 -29.31 16.31 18.91
N ILE A 208 -29.63 15.51 17.93
CA ILE A 208 -29.00 15.57 16.61
C ILE A 208 -30.05 16.02 15.57
N PRO A 209 -29.92 17.22 14.98
CA PRO A 209 -30.81 17.66 13.92
C PRO A 209 -30.45 16.94 12.61
N TYR A 210 -31.42 16.29 11.97
CA TYR A 210 -31.26 15.84 10.60
C TYR A 210 -32.40 16.31 9.71
N TYR A 211 -32.02 16.62 8.48
CA TYR A 211 -32.94 17.09 7.45
C TYR A 211 -33.39 15.90 6.62
N LEU A 212 -34.67 15.54 6.69
CA LEU A 212 -35.20 14.35 6.02
C LEU A 212 -35.64 14.56 4.57
N GLU A 213 -35.76 15.81 4.12
CA GLU A 213 -36.25 16.05 2.75
C GLU A 213 -35.45 17.17 2.07
N SER A 214 -34.91 16.87 0.91
CA SER A 214 -34.32 17.78 -0.08
C SER A 214 -32.80 17.89 -0.21
N VAL A 215 -32.01 17.00 0.31
CA VAL A 215 -30.60 16.94 -0.10
C VAL A 215 -30.52 16.19 -1.44
N LYS A 216 -30.39 16.93 -2.55
CA LYS A 216 -30.00 16.32 -3.83
C LYS A 216 -28.57 15.76 -3.66
N PRO A 217 -28.34 14.47 -3.90
CA PRO A 217 -27.02 13.91 -3.81
C PRO A 217 -26.07 14.62 -4.79
N ILE A 218 -24.96 15.15 -4.29
CA ILE A 218 -23.95 15.83 -5.09
C ILE A 218 -23.18 14.83 -5.97
N PHE A 219 -23.17 13.56 -5.59
CA PHE A 219 -22.56 12.47 -6.35
C PHE A 219 -23.47 11.24 -6.38
N GLY A 220 -23.81 10.80 -7.60
CA GLY A 220 -24.46 9.52 -7.87
C GLY A 220 -25.99 9.57 -7.81
N SER A 221 -26.63 9.50 -8.96
CA SER A 221 -28.08 9.53 -9.10
C SER A 221 -28.81 8.22 -8.84
N ASN A 222 -28.13 7.14 -8.41
CA ASN A 222 -28.72 5.81 -8.31
C ASN A 222 -28.31 5.02 -7.06
N ILE A 223 -28.67 5.53 -5.88
CA ILE A 223 -28.77 4.65 -4.71
C ILE A 223 -30.11 3.90 -4.84
N ARG A 224 -30.05 2.65 -5.29
CA ARG A 224 -31.23 1.80 -5.51
C ARG A 224 -31.78 1.13 -4.25
N SER A 225 -31.11 1.33 -3.10
CA SER A 225 -31.55 0.78 -1.81
C SER A 225 -31.81 1.91 -0.82
N GLN A 226 -32.91 1.80 -0.08
CA GLN A 226 -33.13 2.69 1.05
C GLN A 226 -32.06 2.44 2.13
N PRO A 227 -31.48 3.48 2.73
CA PRO A 227 -30.55 3.30 3.82
C PRO A 227 -31.23 2.62 5.01
N ILE A 228 -30.66 1.51 5.46
CA ILE A 228 -31.11 0.81 6.67
C ILE A 228 -30.54 1.57 7.87
N LYS A 229 -31.36 1.86 8.85
CA LYS A 229 -30.91 2.45 10.11
C LYS A 229 -29.99 1.46 10.83
N ILE A 230 -28.88 1.95 11.41
CA ILE A 230 -27.89 1.12 12.10
C ILE A 230 -28.53 0.24 13.18
N VAL A 231 -29.59 0.73 13.83
CA VAL A 231 -30.36 0.00 14.88
C VAL A 231 -31.13 -1.20 14.30
N GLU A 232 -31.35 -1.24 12.99
CA GLU A 232 -32.12 -2.31 12.32
C GLU A 232 -31.22 -3.42 11.72
N ILE A 233 -29.90 -3.30 11.89
CA ILE A 233 -28.96 -4.33 11.47
C ILE A 233 -28.98 -5.45 12.52
N PRO A 234 -29.47 -6.66 12.19
CA PRO A 234 -29.46 -7.76 13.14
C PRO A 234 -28.01 -8.14 13.47
N LEU A 235 -27.68 -8.10 14.75
CA LEU A 235 -26.38 -8.62 15.21
C LEU A 235 -26.34 -10.13 14.93
N PRO A 236 -25.21 -10.67 14.44
CA PRO A 236 -25.07 -12.10 14.29
C PRO A 236 -25.24 -12.76 15.68
N ALA A 237 -26.10 -13.76 15.74
CA ALA A 237 -26.27 -14.56 16.97
C ALA A 237 -24.92 -15.20 17.29
N VAL A 238 -24.37 -14.85 18.46
CA VAL A 238 -23.20 -15.52 19.02
C VAL A 238 -23.68 -16.89 19.46
N GLY A 239 -23.34 -17.92 18.69
CA GLY A 239 -23.54 -19.32 19.01
C GLY A 239 -22.24 -19.93 19.60
#